data_4c1340a0974a5f47fc67bbeb52bdb00e
#
_entry.id   4c1340a0974a5f47fc67bbeb52bdb00e
#
_cell.length_a   1.000
_cell.length_b   1.000
_cell.length_c   1.000
_cell.angle_alpha   90.00
_cell.angle_beta   90.00
_cell.angle_gamma   90.00
#
_symmetry.space_group_name_H-M   'P 1'
#
loop_
_entity.id
_entity.type
_entity.pdbx_description
1 polymer ?
#
loop_
_entity_poly.entity_id
_entity_poly.type
_entity_poly.pdbx_seq_one_letter_code
_entity_poly.pdbx_strand_id
1 'polypeptide(L)'
;DAMVSQGFADPKRLGIGGYSYGGYLSSWSITQTTRFKAAVSGGILSDLISFYGTTDIPQYLTIHLGEPPFPEQSLAWQRSPLKHASKVTTPVLFYVGDSDQRTPPGQVHQMHRAVEDAGVKTLKVIYPGEGHGFVDRNNQLDLMQRMLAWYGRYLSPAGASQ
;
A
#
# COMPACT_ATOMS: atom_id res chain seq x y z
N ASP A 1 15.67 5.67 11.08
CA ASP A 1 16.50 6.74 11.68
C ASP A 1 17.99 6.45 11.53
N ALA A 2 18.46 5.21 11.78
CA ALA A 2 19.87 4.86 11.68
C ALA A 2 20.50 5.20 10.32
N MET A 3 19.82 4.91 9.21
CA MET A 3 20.34 5.21 7.86
C MET A 3 20.44 6.71 7.60
N VAL A 4 19.54 7.50 8.18
CA VAL A 4 19.59 8.97 8.11
C VAL A 4 20.72 9.52 8.95
N SER A 5 20.87 9.05 10.20
CA SER A 5 21.93 9.51 11.10
C SER A 5 23.33 9.16 10.62
N GLN A 6 23.48 8.07 9.83
CA GLN A 6 24.74 7.65 9.21
C GLN A 6 25.00 8.32 7.85
N GLY A 7 24.09 9.18 7.36
CA GLY A 7 24.25 9.88 6.09
C GLY A 7 23.95 9.06 4.82
N PHE A 8 23.44 7.81 4.97
CA PHE A 8 23.07 6.97 3.81
C PHE A 8 21.74 7.34 3.19
N ALA A 9 20.82 7.95 3.96
CA ALA A 9 19.49 8.33 3.46
C ALA A 9 19.22 9.82 3.72
N ASP A 10 18.71 10.51 2.69
CA ASP A 10 18.26 11.89 2.81
C ASP A 10 16.87 11.92 3.49
N PRO A 11 16.71 12.54 4.65
CA PRO A 11 15.43 12.60 5.35
C PRO A 11 14.34 13.34 4.59
N LYS A 12 14.70 14.16 3.60
CA LYS A 12 13.76 14.90 2.76
C LYS A 12 13.26 14.11 1.55
N ARG A 13 13.86 12.95 1.27
CA ARG A 13 13.59 12.13 0.08
C ARG A 13 13.34 10.65 0.41
N LEU A 14 12.65 10.38 1.50
CA LEU A 14 12.31 9.01 1.89
C LEU A 14 11.08 8.53 1.12
N GLY A 15 11.20 7.37 0.48
CA GLY A 15 10.09 6.60 -0.05
C GLY A 15 9.80 5.39 0.82
N ILE A 16 8.59 4.84 0.69
CA ILE A 16 8.20 3.57 1.31
C ILE A 16 7.49 2.71 0.28
N GLY A 17 7.67 1.39 0.37
CA GLY A 17 6.93 0.49 -0.50
C GLY A 17 6.97 -0.93 -0.01
N GLY A 18 6.02 -1.73 -0.53
CA GLY A 18 5.94 -3.14 -0.22
C GLY A 18 4.78 -3.81 -0.91
N TYR A 19 4.78 -5.14 -0.84
CA TYR A 19 3.76 -6.01 -1.40
C TYR A 19 3.18 -6.93 -0.33
N SER A 20 1.89 -7.29 -0.43
CA SER A 20 1.22 -8.17 0.52
C SER A 20 1.24 -7.57 1.94
N TYR A 21 1.81 -8.25 2.93
CA TYR A 21 2.01 -7.67 4.26
C TYR A 21 2.90 -6.41 4.23
N GLY A 22 3.89 -6.34 3.32
CA GLY A 22 4.65 -5.11 3.07
C GLY A 22 3.79 -3.99 2.48
N GLY A 23 2.79 -4.32 1.67
CA GLY A 23 1.76 -3.40 1.18
C GLY A 23 0.86 -2.87 2.31
N TYR A 24 0.47 -3.75 3.25
CA TYR A 24 -0.20 -3.36 4.48
C TYR A 24 0.66 -2.39 5.29
N LEU A 25 1.91 -2.74 5.57
CA LEU A 25 2.81 -1.91 6.37
C LEU A 25 3.10 -0.55 5.73
N SER A 26 3.28 -0.49 4.40
CA SER A 26 3.48 0.78 3.70
C SER A 26 2.22 1.65 3.72
N SER A 27 1.04 1.06 3.49
CA SER A 27 -0.25 1.76 3.60
C SER A 27 -0.51 2.23 5.03
N TRP A 28 -0.25 1.40 6.03
CA TRP A 28 -0.36 1.77 7.44
C TRP A 28 0.57 2.94 7.79
N SER A 29 1.84 2.84 7.40
CA SER A 29 2.85 3.86 7.74
C SER A 29 2.47 5.24 7.22
N ILE A 30 1.97 5.37 5.98
CA ILE A 30 1.56 6.67 5.43
C ILE A 30 0.32 7.26 6.09
N THR A 31 -0.45 6.47 6.84
CA THR A 31 -1.55 6.97 7.69
C THR A 31 -1.06 7.45 9.07
N GLN A 32 0.15 7.07 9.49
CA GLN A 32 0.70 7.35 10.82
C GLN A 32 1.78 8.44 10.81
N THR A 33 2.36 8.74 9.65
CA THR A 33 3.44 9.74 9.53
C THR A 33 3.46 10.40 8.15
N THR A 34 3.88 11.66 8.10
CA THR A 34 4.08 12.44 6.86
C THR A 34 5.53 12.41 6.37
N ARG A 35 6.35 11.52 6.92
CA ARG A 35 7.79 11.43 6.69
C ARG A 35 8.14 11.02 5.26
N PHE A 36 7.30 10.18 4.64
CA PHE A 36 7.54 9.66 3.29
C PHE A 36 7.03 10.64 2.22
N LYS A 37 7.80 10.81 1.15
CA LYS A 37 7.46 11.70 0.02
C LYS A 37 6.82 10.95 -1.14
N ALA A 38 6.94 9.62 -1.16
CA ALA A 38 6.26 8.73 -2.09
C ALA A 38 6.02 7.39 -1.44
N ALA A 39 4.93 6.72 -1.85
CA ALA A 39 4.65 5.34 -1.47
C ALA A 39 4.29 4.51 -2.70
N VAL A 40 4.65 3.22 -2.66
CA VAL A 40 4.17 2.20 -3.61
C VAL A 40 3.68 1.01 -2.80
N SER A 41 2.39 0.73 -2.87
CA SER A 41 1.73 -0.27 -2.04
C SER A 41 0.96 -1.27 -2.90
N GLY A 42 1.45 -2.50 -2.98
CA GLY A 42 0.84 -3.55 -3.77
C GLY A 42 0.21 -4.66 -2.94
N GLY A 43 -0.88 -5.28 -3.46
CA GLY A 43 -1.54 -6.40 -2.81
C GLY A 43 -1.86 -6.09 -1.34
N ILE A 44 -2.47 -4.95 -1.08
CA ILE A 44 -2.61 -4.38 0.27
C ILE A 44 -3.74 -5.03 1.08
N LEU A 45 -3.66 -4.89 2.40
CA LEU A 45 -4.75 -5.12 3.34
C LEU A 45 -5.19 -3.76 3.90
N SER A 46 -6.22 -3.16 3.32
CA SER A 46 -6.66 -1.81 3.70
C SER A 46 -7.72 -1.81 4.78
N ASP A 47 -8.64 -2.78 4.73
CA ASP A 47 -9.69 -3.01 5.71
C ASP A 47 -9.63 -4.48 6.14
N LEU A 48 -9.19 -4.71 7.37
CA LEU A 48 -8.99 -6.07 7.87
C LEU A 48 -10.31 -6.82 8.09
N ILE A 49 -11.45 -6.12 8.22
CA ILE A 49 -12.76 -6.76 8.36
C ILE A 49 -13.19 -7.34 7.01
N SER A 50 -13.22 -6.52 5.96
CA SER A 50 -13.56 -7.00 4.62
C SER A 50 -12.52 -7.98 4.06
N PHE A 51 -11.23 -7.78 4.40
CA PHE A 51 -10.18 -8.74 4.07
C PHE A 51 -10.47 -10.13 4.64
N TYR A 52 -10.86 -10.23 5.90
CA TYR A 52 -11.22 -11.52 6.53
C TYR A 52 -12.32 -12.26 5.75
N GLY A 53 -13.34 -11.54 5.29
CA GLY A 53 -14.46 -12.12 4.56
C GLY A 53 -14.20 -12.47 3.10
N THR A 54 -13.07 -12.02 2.53
CA THR A 54 -12.81 -12.10 1.08
C THR A 54 -11.48 -12.75 0.69
N THR A 55 -10.58 -12.97 1.66
CA THR A 55 -9.28 -13.64 1.42
C THR A 55 -9.42 -15.16 1.40
N ASP A 56 -8.50 -15.84 0.73
CA ASP A 56 -8.35 -17.30 0.78
C ASP A 56 -7.67 -17.81 2.06
N ILE A 57 -7.19 -16.90 2.95
CA ILE A 57 -6.51 -17.25 4.20
C ILE A 57 -7.10 -16.53 5.42
N PRO A 58 -8.42 -16.62 5.71
CA PRO A 58 -9.04 -15.86 6.80
C PRO A 58 -8.39 -16.12 8.17
N GLN A 59 -7.90 -17.33 8.43
CA GLN A 59 -7.22 -17.71 9.68
C GLN A 59 -5.98 -16.86 9.98
N TYR A 60 -5.36 -16.28 8.94
CA TYR A 60 -4.24 -15.37 9.11
C TYR A 60 -4.55 -14.24 10.11
N LEU A 61 -5.73 -13.61 10.00
CA LEU A 61 -6.12 -12.55 10.92
C LEU A 61 -6.38 -13.03 12.33
N THR A 62 -7.07 -14.16 12.50
CA THR A 62 -7.33 -14.71 13.85
C THR A 62 -6.04 -15.09 14.58
N ILE A 63 -5.04 -15.61 13.86
CA ILE A 63 -3.73 -15.91 14.42
C ILE A 63 -3.02 -14.63 14.87
N HIS A 64 -3.08 -13.56 14.08
CA HIS A 64 -2.34 -12.31 14.34
C HIS A 64 -3.05 -11.37 15.33
N LEU A 65 -4.39 -11.35 15.31
CA LEU A 65 -5.19 -10.49 16.17
C LEU A 65 -5.69 -11.18 17.44
N GLY A 66 -5.62 -12.52 17.49
CA GLY A 66 -6.09 -13.31 18.61
C GLY A 66 -7.61 -13.53 18.65
N GLU A 67 -8.37 -12.88 17.74
CA GLU A 67 -9.82 -12.94 17.68
C GLU A 67 -10.35 -12.75 16.24
N PRO A 68 -11.56 -13.23 15.91
CA PRO A 68 -12.24 -12.86 14.67
C PRO A 68 -12.53 -11.35 14.63
N PRO A 69 -12.55 -10.71 13.44
CA PRO A 69 -12.61 -9.25 13.30
C PRO A 69 -14.01 -8.63 13.51
N PHE A 70 -15.01 -9.39 13.97
CA PHE A 70 -16.42 -8.95 14.02
C PHE A 70 -16.86 -8.18 15.27
N PRO A 71 -16.23 -8.29 16.47
CA PRO A 71 -16.61 -7.44 17.57
C PRO A 71 -16.50 -5.96 17.23
N GLU A 72 -17.44 -5.13 17.70
CA GLU A 72 -17.54 -3.70 17.38
C GLU A 72 -16.27 -2.91 17.70
N GLN A 73 -15.50 -3.36 18.70
CA GLN A 73 -14.24 -2.74 19.11
C GLN A 73 -13.00 -3.57 18.68
N SER A 74 -13.13 -4.41 17.65
CA SER A 74 -12.05 -5.29 17.24
C SER A 74 -10.79 -4.51 16.86
N LEU A 75 -9.63 -5.11 17.12
CA LEU A 75 -8.34 -4.60 16.65
C LEU A 75 -8.29 -4.52 15.13
N ALA A 76 -9.05 -5.36 14.42
CA ALA A 76 -9.08 -5.37 12.96
C ALA A 76 -9.41 -3.99 12.40
N TRP A 77 -10.51 -3.35 12.85
CA TRP A 77 -10.85 -2.02 12.37
C TRP A 77 -9.84 -0.96 12.82
N GLN A 78 -9.38 -1.03 14.06
CA GLN A 78 -8.41 -0.08 14.61
C GLN A 78 -7.06 -0.13 13.87
N ARG A 79 -6.67 -1.30 13.36
CA ARG A 79 -5.45 -1.55 12.60
C ARG A 79 -5.64 -1.51 11.08
N SER A 80 -6.83 -1.20 10.61
CA SER A 80 -7.12 -1.02 9.19
C SER A 80 -6.59 0.33 8.70
N PRO A 81 -5.69 0.37 7.69
CA PRO A 81 -5.25 1.63 7.07
C PRO A 81 -6.42 2.49 6.59
N LEU A 82 -7.49 1.88 6.08
CA LEU A 82 -8.67 2.56 5.57
C LEU A 82 -9.32 3.48 6.61
N LYS A 83 -9.38 3.06 7.87
CA LYS A 83 -9.89 3.87 8.98
C LYS A 83 -9.18 5.22 9.10
N HIS A 84 -7.93 5.26 8.71
CA HIS A 84 -7.05 6.41 8.88
C HIS A 84 -6.68 7.07 7.54
N ALA A 85 -7.33 6.71 6.45
CA ALA A 85 -7.00 7.16 5.09
C ALA A 85 -7.05 8.70 4.95
N SER A 86 -7.95 9.37 5.68
CA SER A 86 -8.04 10.85 5.68
C SER A 86 -6.80 11.56 6.23
N LYS A 87 -5.88 10.84 6.90
CA LYS A 87 -4.61 11.38 7.40
C LYS A 87 -3.48 11.30 6.38
N VAL A 88 -3.69 10.60 5.27
CA VAL A 88 -2.67 10.41 4.24
C VAL A 88 -2.41 11.73 3.54
N THR A 89 -1.12 12.09 3.43
CA THR A 89 -0.64 13.22 2.64
C THR A 89 0.40 12.78 1.61
N THR A 90 0.89 11.55 1.72
CA THR A 90 1.92 10.98 0.86
C THR A 90 1.33 10.54 -0.47
N PRO A 91 1.83 11.00 -1.62
CA PRO A 91 1.46 10.45 -2.92
C PRO A 91 1.70 8.94 -2.97
N VAL A 92 0.72 8.17 -3.44
CA VAL A 92 0.80 6.71 -3.40
C VAL A 92 0.33 6.05 -4.71
N LEU A 93 1.14 5.10 -5.18
CA LEU A 93 0.79 4.18 -6.25
C LEU A 93 0.33 2.86 -5.63
N PHE A 94 -0.91 2.48 -5.91
CA PHE A 94 -1.48 1.19 -5.54
C PHE A 94 -1.49 0.24 -6.73
N TYR A 95 -1.24 -1.06 -6.48
CA TYR A 95 -1.37 -2.07 -7.54
C TYR A 95 -1.76 -3.43 -6.98
N VAL A 96 -2.41 -4.24 -7.82
CA VAL A 96 -2.82 -5.61 -7.50
C VAL A 96 -3.17 -6.37 -8.79
N GLY A 97 -3.08 -7.68 -8.78
CA GLY A 97 -3.66 -8.54 -9.81
C GLY A 97 -5.18 -8.63 -9.66
N ASP A 98 -5.92 -8.67 -10.77
CA ASP A 98 -7.39 -8.77 -10.74
C ASP A 98 -7.90 -10.13 -10.21
N SER A 99 -7.06 -11.16 -10.30
CA SER A 99 -7.34 -12.52 -9.85
C SER A 99 -6.70 -12.85 -8.50
N ASP A 100 -6.22 -11.84 -7.76
CA ASP A 100 -5.60 -12.02 -6.44
C ASP A 100 -6.66 -12.38 -5.41
N GLN A 101 -6.67 -13.64 -4.98
CA GLN A 101 -7.56 -14.15 -3.93
C GLN A 101 -6.97 -13.97 -2.52
N ARG A 102 -5.64 -13.77 -2.41
CA ARG A 102 -4.94 -13.57 -1.15
C ARG A 102 -5.18 -12.18 -0.59
N THR A 103 -4.98 -11.17 -1.43
CA THR A 103 -5.28 -9.78 -1.13
C THR A 103 -6.22 -9.23 -2.20
N PRO A 104 -7.52 -9.49 -2.07
CA PRO A 104 -8.49 -9.21 -3.14
C PRO A 104 -8.46 -7.77 -3.61
N PRO A 105 -8.67 -7.49 -4.91
CA PRO A 105 -8.58 -6.15 -5.51
C PRO A 105 -9.44 -5.09 -4.81
N GLY A 106 -10.52 -5.51 -4.14
CA GLY A 106 -11.37 -4.66 -3.32
C GLY A 106 -10.59 -3.86 -2.27
N GLN A 107 -9.51 -4.44 -1.73
CA GLN A 107 -8.64 -3.77 -0.76
C GLN A 107 -7.93 -2.55 -1.37
N VAL A 108 -7.45 -2.69 -2.59
CA VAL A 108 -6.83 -1.58 -3.35
C VAL A 108 -7.90 -0.56 -3.76
N HIS A 109 -9.06 -1.01 -4.24
CA HIS A 109 -10.13 -0.11 -4.69
C HIS A 109 -10.60 0.84 -3.59
N GLN A 110 -10.88 0.32 -2.39
CA GLN A 110 -11.39 1.14 -1.29
C GLN A 110 -10.34 2.11 -0.74
N MET A 111 -9.08 1.67 -0.58
CA MET A 111 -8.02 2.55 -0.09
C MET A 111 -7.67 3.66 -1.10
N HIS A 112 -7.58 3.31 -2.39
CA HIS A 112 -7.37 4.30 -3.44
C HIS A 112 -8.48 5.37 -3.42
N ARG A 113 -9.76 4.95 -3.38
CA ARG A 113 -10.88 5.89 -3.32
C ARG A 113 -10.79 6.82 -2.11
N ALA A 114 -10.54 6.27 -0.93
CA ALA A 114 -10.45 7.07 0.28
C ALA A 114 -9.29 8.08 0.27
N VAL A 115 -8.15 7.71 -0.31
CA VAL A 115 -6.98 8.61 -0.47
C VAL A 115 -7.23 9.67 -1.55
N GLU A 116 -7.89 9.29 -2.65
CA GLU A 116 -8.31 10.21 -3.72
C GLU A 116 -9.30 11.26 -3.20
N ASP A 117 -10.30 10.84 -2.43
CA ASP A 117 -11.30 11.73 -1.81
C ASP A 117 -10.66 12.68 -0.77
N ALA A 118 -9.55 12.27 -0.16
CA ALA A 118 -8.74 13.14 0.69
C ALA A 118 -7.87 14.16 -0.10
N GLY A 119 -7.97 14.18 -1.42
CA GLY A 119 -7.25 15.13 -2.29
C GLY A 119 -5.79 14.79 -2.55
N VAL A 120 -5.34 13.59 -2.18
CA VAL A 120 -3.95 13.15 -2.35
C VAL A 120 -3.72 12.60 -3.76
N LYS A 121 -2.59 12.92 -4.35
CA LYS A 121 -2.18 12.35 -5.65
C LYS A 121 -2.01 10.84 -5.52
N THR A 122 -2.81 10.08 -6.24
CA THR A 122 -2.77 8.63 -6.21
C THR A 122 -2.94 8.05 -7.61
N LEU A 123 -2.40 6.86 -7.80
CA LEU A 123 -2.56 6.05 -9.01
C LEU A 123 -2.93 4.63 -8.58
N LYS A 124 -3.84 4.02 -9.32
CA LYS A 124 -4.23 2.63 -9.13
C LYS A 124 -3.99 1.85 -10.42
N VAL A 125 -3.30 0.72 -10.32
CA VAL A 125 -3.05 -0.19 -11.44
C VAL A 125 -3.59 -1.57 -11.08
N ILE A 126 -4.48 -2.09 -11.92
CA ILE A 126 -5.02 -3.45 -11.80
C ILE A 126 -4.46 -4.26 -12.98
N TYR A 127 -3.79 -5.37 -12.68
CA TYR A 127 -3.14 -6.20 -13.70
C TYR A 127 -4.03 -7.39 -14.06
N PRO A 128 -4.56 -7.43 -15.30
CA PRO A 128 -5.44 -8.51 -15.75
C PRO A 128 -4.74 -9.88 -15.72
N GLY A 129 -5.45 -10.89 -15.20
CA GLY A 129 -4.99 -12.27 -15.14
C GLY A 129 -3.93 -12.56 -14.08
N GLU A 130 -3.44 -11.55 -13.35
CA GLU A 130 -2.46 -11.77 -12.30
C GLU A 130 -3.11 -12.14 -10.97
N GLY A 131 -2.52 -13.13 -10.31
CA GLY A 131 -2.85 -13.52 -8.94
C GLY A 131 -1.99 -12.79 -7.91
N HIS A 132 -1.81 -13.43 -6.72
CA HIS A 132 -0.95 -12.88 -5.67
C HIS A 132 0.54 -12.88 -6.04
N GLY A 133 0.97 -13.67 -6.99
CA GLY A 133 2.29 -13.63 -7.62
C GLY A 133 2.16 -13.22 -9.07
N PHE A 134 2.85 -12.18 -9.49
CA PHE A 134 2.85 -11.73 -10.89
C PHE A 134 3.71 -12.67 -11.72
N VAL A 135 3.11 -13.28 -12.74
CA VAL A 135 3.77 -14.28 -13.60
C VAL A 135 4.00 -13.77 -15.02
N ASP A 136 3.15 -12.87 -15.52
CA ASP A 136 3.35 -12.29 -16.85
C ASP A 136 4.51 -11.30 -16.83
N ARG A 137 5.48 -11.55 -17.71
CA ARG A 137 6.70 -10.72 -17.80
C ARG A 137 6.41 -9.29 -18.21
N ASN A 138 5.43 -9.05 -19.06
CA ASN A 138 5.10 -7.69 -19.51
C ASN A 138 4.47 -6.90 -18.37
N ASN A 139 3.60 -7.54 -17.56
CA ASN A 139 3.02 -6.95 -16.36
C ASN A 139 4.09 -6.62 -15.32
N GLN A 140 5.06 -7.53 -15.12
CA GLN A 140 6.20 -7.27 -14.24
C GLN A 140 7.03 -6.07 -14.70
N LEU A 141 7.33 -5.99 -16.00
CA LEU A 141 8.11 -4.90 -16.58
C LEU A 141 7.37 -3.56 -16.49
N ASP A 142 6.06 -3.53 -16.84
CA ASP A 142 5.22 -2.34 -16.71
C ASP A 142 5.17 -1.85 -15.26
N LEU A 143 4.98 -2.77 -14.31
CA LEU A 143 4.98 -2.44 -12.88
C LEU A 143 6.31 -1.80 -12.46
N MET A 144 7.44 -2.40 -12.83
CA MET A 144 8.76 -1.87 -12.50
C MET A 144 8.97 -0.46 -13.08
N GLN A 145 8.57 -0.23 -14.32
CA GLN A 145 8.64 1.09 -14.97
C GLN A 145 7.78 2.13 -14.26
N ARG A 146 6.55 1.77 -13.87
CA ARG A 146 5.67 2.66 -13.09
C ARG A 146 6.24 2.98 -11.72
N MET A 147 6.80 2.00 -11.02
CA MET A 147 7.44 2.21 -9.72
C MET A 147 8.62 3.17 -9.84
N LEU A 148 9.50 2.97 -10.83
CA LEU A 148 10.64 3.85 -11.09
C LEU A 148 10.18 5.28 -11.44
N ALA A 149 9.19 5.42 -12.32
CA ALA A 149 8.62 6.71 -12.67
C ALA A 149 7.97 7.41 -11.47
N TRP A 150 7.24 6.65 -10.63
CA TRP A 150 6.61 7.18 -9.42
C TRP A 150 7.62 7.72 -8.43
N TYR A 151 8.60 6.91 -8.07
CA TYR A 151 9.67 7.35 -7.17
C TYR A 151 10.53 8.46 -7.80
N GLY A 152 10.83 8.39 -9.09
CA GLY A 152 11.53 9.44 -9.82
C GLY A 152 10.82 10.78 -9.72
N ARG A 153 9.49 10.79 -9.87
CA ARG A 153 8.67 12.00 -9.80
C ARG A 153 8.71 12.69 -8.42
N TYR A 154 8.72 11.93 -7.34
CA TYR A 154 8.54 12.47 -6.00
C TYR A 154 9.80 12.47 -5.13
N LEU A 155 10.83 11.72 -5.52
CA LEU A 155 12.08 11.59 -4.75
C LEU A 155 13.30 12.18 -5.45
N SER A 156 13.18 12.63 -6.71
CA SER A 156 14.31 13.29 -7.39
C SER A 156 14.68 14.60 -6.68
N PRO A 157 15.97 14.97 -6.67
CA PRO A 157 16.39 16.27 -6.19
C PRO A 157 15.68 17.40 -6.96
N ALA A 158 15.37 18.50 -6.29
CA ALA A 158 14.83 19.68 -6.94
C ALA A 158 15.83 20.16 -8.02
N GLY A 159 15.38 20.23 -9.29
CA GLY A 159 16.23 20.64 -10.40
C GLY A 159 16.82 19.52 -11.27
N ALA A 160 16.57 18.25 -10.95
CA ALA A 160 16.82 17.16 -11.90
C ALA A 160 15.72 17.20 -12.96
N SER A 161 16.03 17.77 -14.14
CA SER A 161 15.16 17.71 -15.32
C SER A 161 14.88 16.24 -15.69
N GLN A 162 13.61 15.93 -15.90
CA GLN A 162 13.14 14.66 -16.47
C GLN A 162 13.50 14.58 -17.96
#